data_65f426038a571532e8e9ef5c18eeeb51
#
_entry.id   65f426038a571532e8e9ef5c18eeeb51
#
_cell.length_a   1.000
_cell.length_b   1.000
_cell.length_c   1.000
_cell.angle_alpha   90.00
_cell.angle_beta   90.00
_cell.angle_gamma   90.00
#
_symmetry.space_group_name_H-M   'P 1'
#
loop_
_entity.id
_entity.type
_entity.pdbx_description
1 polymer ?
#
loop_
_entity_poly.entity_id
_entity_poly.type
_entity_poly.pdbx_seq_one_letter_code
_entity_poly.pdbx_strand_id
1 'polypeptide(L)'
;MSQVSIAQDYVHQVLVLNEGYFDYTTNQSIIPPTIGSYDPVTETYTTVDTILGARFASDMIIDGDHVYVAADNMLYKYDKDDMSLTCSQSVSGIRNLAVWTDKIIVTRGDYDNTTFMPILFNSYLQVFNTLDLSFYMELDTVTGPKWSTQNMITYGDDLYVAINNGFEWGNEKGLIGIVDMSSMTYLNEIDLGPDGKNPDNVVFDGTNIYTVNNKDFSGASISKVDISNGSSLTTNMSTINTGCGTSCLRDGKINYQISGDTELYEWDPVLMPSSGISIGFSENFYDLATDEINNYLYASSTDWASYGFINIYNSDNIFSGSFSCGISPGTIVFDTRSTSVGITNITSQNILEGTIYDMFGKKLNSLE
;
A
#
# COMPACT_ATOMS: atom_id res chain seq x y z
N MET A 1 6.56 33.05 29.41
CA MET A 1 7.00 32.28 28.24
C MET A 1 5.79 31.55 27.71
N SER A 2 5.29 31.92 26.55
CA SER A 2 4.22 31.17 25.90
C SER A 2 4.84 29.88 25.34
N GLN A 3 4.46 28.73 25.84
CA GLN A 3 4.76 27.45 25.16
C GLN A 3 3.92 27.42 23.91
N VAL A 4 4.56 27.45 22.76
CA VAL A 4 3.95 27.09 21.49
C VAL A 4 3.95 25.55 21.47
N SER A 5 2.78 24.95 21.62
CA SER A 5 2.62 23.51 21.33
C SER A 5 2.60 23.34 19.82
N ILE A 6 3.53 22.61 19.29
CA ILE A 6 3.56 22.23 17.87
C ILE A 6 2.73 20.93 17.74
N ALA A 7 1.85 20.87 16.77
CA ALA A 7 1.17 19.61 16.42
C ALA A 7 2.24 18.58 16.11
N GLN A 8 2.12 17.39 16.67
CA GLN A 8 3.01 16.27 16.42
C GLN A 8 2.20 15.12 15.83
N ASP A 9 2.68 14.59 14.72
CA ASP A 9 2.09 13.42 14.11
C ASP A 9 2.46 12.17 14.89
N TYR A 10 1.55 11.23 14.93
CA TYR A 10 1.73 9.92 15.58
C TYR A 10 0.93 8.85 14.87
N VAL A 11 1.34 7.60 15.00
CA VAL A 11 0.56 6.45 14.58
C VAL A 11 -0.48 6.16 15.65
N HIS A 12 -1.76 6.31 15.27
CA HIS A 12 -2.89 6.03 16.14
C HIS A 12 -3.16 4.53 16.25
N GLN A 13 -3.17 3.85 15.09
CA GLN A 13 -3.31 2.40 14.98
C GLN A 13 -2.62 1.90 13.72
N VAL A 14 -2.25 0.63 13.74
CA VAL A 14 -1.75 -0.10 12.58
C VAL A 14 -2.81 -1.10 12.16
N LEU A 15 -3.36 -0.94 10.95
CA LEU A 15 -4.33 -1.88 10.41
C LEU A 15 -3.61 -2.97 9.62
N VAL A 16 -4.04 -4.20 9.82
CA VAL A 16 -3.49 -5.39 9.17
C VAL A 16 -4.61 -6.12 8.46
N LEU A 17 -4.49 -6.27 7.14
CA LEU A 17 -5.37 -7.10 6.35
C LEU A 17 -4.79 -8.52 6.28
N ASN A 18 -5.51 -9.47 6.83
CA ASN A 18 -5.14 -10.88 6.82
C ASN A 18 -5.95 -11.57 5.72
N GLU A 19 -5.28 -12.25 4.80
CA GLU A 19 -5.91 -12.86 3.64
C GLU A 19 -6.77 -14.08 3.97
N GLY A 20 -6.54 -14.69 5.14
CA GLY A 20 -7.23 -15.91 5.54
C GLY A 20 -6.60 -17.18 4.96
N TYR A 21 -7.40 -18.24 4.93
CA TYR A 21 -7.00 -19.52 4.35
C TYR A 21 -8.08 -20.08 3.44
N PHE A 22 -7.78 -20.15 2.15
CA PHE A 22 -8.62 -20.77 1.14
C PHE A 22 -8.03 -22.11 0.72
N ASP A 23 -8.82 -23.18 0.82
CA ASP A 23 -8.42 -24.53 0.35
C ASP A 23 -8.81 -24.74 -1.11
N TYR A 24 -7.84 -24.65 -2.01
CA TYR A 24 -8.03 -24.85 -3.44
C TYR A 24 -8.41 -26.29 -3.80
N THR A 25 -8.18 -27.27 -2.93
CA THR A 25 -8.55 -28.67 -3.17
C THR A 25 -10.07 -28.86 -2.98
N THR A 26 -10.62 -28.25 -1.96
CA THR A 26 -12.06 -28.32 -1.66
C THR A 26 -12.83 -27.13 -2.23
N ASN A 27 -12.14 -26.12 -2.74
CA ASN A 27 -12.69 -24.84 -3.22
C ASN A 27 -13.51 -24.12 -2.16
N GLN A 28 -12.99 -24.09 -0.93
CA GLN A 28 -13.67 -23.49 0.22
C GLN A 28 -12.76 -22.52 0.99
N SER A 29 -13.35 -21.41 1.46
CA SER A 29 -12.72 -20.55 2.44
C SER A 29 -12.83 -21.23 3.81
N ILE A 30 -11.71 -21.73 4.32
CA ILE A 30 -11.63 -22.41 5.62
C ILE A 30 -11.56 -21.37 6.75
N ILE A 31 -10.73 -20.36 6.57
CA ILE A 31 -10.63 -19.20 7.47
C ILE A 31 -10.82 -17.95 6.62
N PRO A 32 -11.87 -17.17 6.88
CA PRO A 32 -12.14 -15.96 6.08
C PRO A 32 -11.06 -14.89 6.33
N PRO A 33 -10.87 -13.96 5.37
CA PRO A 33 -10.06 -12.77 5.59
C PRO A 33 -10.55 -11.95 6.77
N THR A 34 -9.63 -11.27 7.45
CA THR A 34 -9.94 -10.40 8.58
C THR A 34 -9.19 -9.09 8.51
N ILE A 35 -9.78 -8.05 9.08
CA ILE A 35 -9.09 -6.79 9.37
C ILE A 35 -8.76 -6.78 10.85
N GLY A 36 -7.53 -6.49 11.19
CA GLY A 36 -7.10 -6.31 12.58
C GLY A 36 -6.56 -4.91 12.81
N SER A 37 -6.66 -4.44 14.05
CA SER A 37 -6.09 -3.19 14.51
C SER A 37 -5.11 -3.45 15.64
N TYR A 38 -3.90 -2.92 15.53
CA TYR A 38 -2.89 -2.91 16.58
C TYR A 38 -2.72 -1.48 17.10
N ASP A 39 -2.87 -1.32 18.40
CA ASP A 39 -2.59 -0.05 19.10
C ASP A 39 -1.13 -0.05 19.56
N PRO A 40 -0.26 0.81 19.01
CA PRO A 40 1.16 0.84 19.36
C PRO A 40 1.44 1.39 20.77
N VAL A 41 0.45 2.05 21.42
CA VAL A 41 0.61 2.58 22.78
C VAL A 41 0.34 1.49 23.83
N THR A 42 -0.72 0.70 23.63
CA THR A 42 -1.09 -0.39 24.53
C THR A 42 -0.50 -1.73 24.13
N GLU A 43 0.13 -1.80 22.96
CA GLU A 43 0.70 -3.02 22.37
C GLU A 43 -0.33 -4.15 22.24
N THR A 44 -1.59 -3.78 21.93
CA THR A 44 -2.68 -4.76 21.82
C THR A 44 -3.19 -4.87 20.39
N TYR A 45 -3.37 -6.10 19.93
CA TYR A 45 -3.99 -6.41 18.64
C TYR A 45 -5.39 -6.98 18.82
N THR A 46 -6.35 -6.50 18.02
CA THR A 46 -7.73 -7.00 18.00
C THR A 46 -8.21 -7.18 16.56
N THR A 47 -8.92 -8.27 16.28
CA THR A 47 -9.66 -8.40 15.03
C THR A 47 -10.88 -7.49 15.08
N VAL A 48 -11.01 -6.56 14.13
CA VAL A 48 -12.07 -5.56 14.09
C VAL A 48 -13.17 -5.91 13.10
N ASP A 49 -12.86 -6.69 12.05
CA ASP A 49 -13.87 -7.23 11.14
C ASP A 49 -13.45 -8.57 10.54
N THR A 50 -14.45 -9.34 10.07
CA THR A 50 -14.28 -10.63 9.37
C THR A 50 -15.04 -10.59 8.06
N ILE A 51 -14.33 -10.70 6.94
CA ILE A 51 -14.89 -10.59 5.58
C ILE A 51 -15.38 -11.98 5.13
N LEU A 52 -16.67 -12.25 5.37
CA LEU A 52 -17.24 -13.55 5.04
C LEU A 52 -17.47 -13.72 3.53
N GLY A 53 -17.21 -14.91 3.02
CA GLY A 53 -17.48 -15.30 1.64
C GLY A 53 -16.38 -14.94 0.63
N ALA A 54 -15.33 -14.25 1.06
CA ALA A 54 -14.15 -13.99 0.23
C ALA A 54 -13.18 -15.18 0.28
N ARG A 55 -12.50 -15.44 -0.83
CA ARG A 55 -11.41 -16.43 -0.92
C ARG A 55 -10.15 -15.90 -0.23
N PHE A 56 -9.84 -14.63 -0.49
CA PHE A 56 -8.67 -13.90 0.03
C PHE A 56 -8.96 -12.39 0.01
N ALA A 57 -8.13 -11.62 0.65
CA ALA A 57 -8.09 -10.17 0.54
C ALA A 57 -6.80 -9.75 -0.15
N SER A 58 -6.82 -8.67 -0.93
CA SER A 58 -5.70 -8.31 -1.79
C SER A 58 -5.10 -6.94 -1.53
N ASP A 59 -5.86 -6.01 -0.95
CA ASP A 59 -5.36 -4.67 -0.67
C ASP A 59 -6.22 -3.93 0.35
N MET A 60 -5.59 -3.01 1.06
CA MET A 60 -6.23 -2.10 2.01
C MET A 60 -5.53 -0.75 1.99
N ILE A 61 -6.29 0.33 1.90
CA ILE A 61 -5.76 1.69 1.95
C ILE A 61 -6.58 2.57 2.89
N ILE A 62 -5.94 3.61 3.44
CA ILE A 62 -6.60 4.66 4.23
C ILE A 62 -6.62 5.94 3.41
N ASP A 63 -7.80 6.57 3.33
CA ASP A 63 -7.97 7.90 2.78
C ASP A 63 -8.93 8.71 3.62
N GLY A 64 -8.46 9.84 4.17
CA GLY A 64 -9.21 10.69 5.09
C GLY A 64 -9.74 9.94 6.30
N ASP A 65 -11.06 9.91 6.46
CA ASP A 65 -11.74 9.23 7.58
C ASP A 65 -12.22 7.82 7.20
N HIS A 66 -11.70 7.24 6.11
CA HIS A 66 -12.18 5.95 5.62
C HIS A 66 -11.04 4.96 5.34
N VAL A 67 -11.40 3.69 5.49
CA VAL A 67 -10.58 2.53 5.08
C VAL A 67 -11.28 1.84 3.92
N TYR A 68 -10.55 1.59 2.84
CA TYR A 68 -11.04 0.84 1.69
C TYR A 68 -10.33 -0.49 1.62
N VAL A 69 -11.07 -1.56 1.35
CA VAL A 69 -10.55 -2.93 1.29
C VAL A 69 -10.99 -3.62 0.02
N ALA A 70 -10.05 -4.23 -0.67
CA ALA A 70 -10.27 -5.13 -1.78
C ALA A 70 -10.22 -6.58 -1.30
N ALA A 71 -11.31 -7.31 -1.45
CA ALA A 71 -11.33 -8.73 -1.09
C ALA A 71 -12.17 -9.52 -2.11
N ASP A 72 -11.52 -10.48 -2.77
CA ASP A 72 -12.06 -11.38 -3.79
C ASP A 72 -12.78 -10.63 -4.93
N ASN A 73 -14.09 -10.43 -4.79
CA ASN A 73 -14.94 -9.76 -5.78
C ASN A 73 -15.69 -8.55 -5.19
N MET A 74 -15.18 -7.98 -4.12
CA MET A 74 -15.85 -6.89 -3.42
C MET A 74 -14.86 -5.79 -3.05
N LEU A 75 -15.32 -4.56 -3.20
CA LEU A 75 -14.75 -3.34 -2.65
C LEU A 75 -15.57 -2.95 -1.43
N TYR A 76 -14.92 -2.78 -0.28
CA TYR A 76 -15.54 -2.36 0.97
C TYR A 76 -15.05 -0.99 1.39
N LYS A 77 -15.92 -0.24 2.06
CA LYS A 77 -15.61 1.04 2.68
C LYS A 77 -16.01 1.02 4.15
N TYR A 78 -15.08 1.32 5.03
CA TYR A 78 -15.28 1.38 6.48
C TYR A 78 -15.05 2.80 6.99
N ASP A 79 -15.68 3.12 8.10
CA ASP A 79 -15.28 4.25 8.94
C ASP A 79 -13.96 3.89 9.65
N LYS A 80 -13.00 4.82 9.63
CA LYS A 80 -11.66 4.56 10.17
C LYS A 80 -11.62 4.51 11.70
N ASP A 81 -12.54 5.23 12.38
CA ASP A 81 -12.51 5.36 13.84
C ASP A 81 -13.06 4.12 14.56
N ASP A 82 -14.15 3.56 14.04
CA ASP A 82 -14.82 2.43 14.68
C ASP A 82 -14.85 1.15 13.84
N MET A 83 -14.27 1.21 12.61
CA MET A 83 -14.22 0.12 11.64
C MET A 83 -15.61 -0.42 11.27
N SER A 84 -16.65 0.42 11.37
CA SER A 84 -17.99 0.07 10.92
C SER A 84 -18.08 0.07 9.40
N LEU A 85 -18.65 -0.98 8.81
CA LEU A 85 -18.87 -1.08 7.37
C LEU A 85 -19.88 -0.03 6.92
N THR A 86 -19.44 0.91 6.09
CA THR A 86 -20.28 1.99 5.55
C THR A 86 -21.05 1.55 4.30
N CYS A 87 -20.33 0.98 3.33
CA CYS A 87 -20.92 0.43 2.11
C CYS A 87 -19.95 -0.56 1.44
N SER A 88 -20.48 -1.29 0.45
CA SER A 88 -19.69 -2.21 -0.36
C SER A 88 -20.19 -2.25 -1.80
N GLN A 89 -19.30 -2.59 -2.74
CA GLN A 89 -19.58 -2.69 -4.16
C GLN A 89 -18.98 -3.97 -4.75
N SER A 90 -19.73 -4.68 -5.58
CA SER A 90 -19.21 -5.84 -6.30
C SER A 90 -18.29 -5.40 -7.44
N VAL A 91 -17.06 -5.94 -7.45
CA VAL A 91 -16.02 -5.67 -8.45
C VAL A 91 -15.27 -6.98 -8.74
N SER A 92 -15.64 -7.66 -9.81
CA SER A 92 -15.02 -8.94 -10.16
C SER A 92 -13.52 -8.81 -10.43
N GLY A 93 -12.72 -9.64 -9.79
CA GLY A 93 -11.27 -9.70 -9.97
C GLY A 93 -10.53 -8.48 -9.42
N ILE A 94 -11.07 -7.83 -8.40
CA ILE A 94 -10.43 -6.68 -7.73
C ILE A 94 -9.07 -7.07 -7.16
N ARG A 95 -8.08 -6.16 -7.34
CA ARG A 95 -6.71 -6.37 -6.86
C ARG A 95 -6.27 -5.24 -5.95
N ASN A 96 -5.78 -4.15 -6.48
CA ASN A 96 -5.23 -3.04 -5.71
C ASN A 96 -6.08 -1.78 -5.86
N LEU A 97 -5.90 -0.89 -4.91
CA LEU A 97 -6.68 0.32 -4.72
C LEU A 97 -5.77 1.56 -4.76
N ALA A 98 -6.29 2.65 -5.31
CA ALA A 98 -5.72 3.99 -5.14
C ALA A 98 -6.84 5.01 -5.05
N VAL A 99 -6.60 6.15 -4.40
CA VAL A 99 -7.54 7.26 -4.35
C VAL A 99 -6.95 8.46 -5.08
N TRP A 100 -7.80 9.12 -5.85
CA TRP A 100 -7.54 10.43 -6.43
C TRP A 100 -8.76 11.32 -6.21
N THR A 101 -8.62 12.36 -5.40
CA THR A 101 -9.70 13.26 -4.99
C THR A 101 -10.93 12.51 -4.43
N ASP A 102 -12.06 12.51 -5.12
CA ASP A 102 -13.31 11.84 -4.75
C ASP A 102 -13.55 10.52 -5.51
N LYS A 103 -12.48 9.95 -6.07
CA LYS A 103 -12.53 8.70 -6.83
C LYS A 103 -11.63 7.64 -6.23
N ILE A 104 -12.11 6.39 -6.21
CA ILE A 104 -11.31 5.22 -5.93
C ILE A 104 -11.10 4.44 -7.23
N ILE A 105 -9.85 4.14 -7.51
CA ILE A 105 -9.41 3.41 -8.69
C ILE A 105 -9.11 1.98 -8.27
N VAL A 106 -9.52 1.04 -9.11
CA VAL A 106 -9.41 -0.39 -8.84
C VAL A 106 -8.70 -1.07 -10.01
N THR A 107 -7.62 -1.77 -9.71
CA THR A 107 -6.98 -2.70 -10.65
C THR A 107 -7.67 -4.07 -10.63
N ARG A 108 -7.55 -4.80 -11.74
CA ARG A 108 -8.27 -6.07 -11.90
C ARG A 108 -7.39 -7.15 -12.53
N GLY A 109 -7.58 -8.35 -12.05
CA GLY A 109 -7.00 -9.58 -12.57
C GLY A 109 -7.43 -10.77 -11.73
N ASP A 110 -7.72 -11.90 -12.34
CA ASP A 110 -8.12 -13.12 -11.62
C ASP A 110 -7.92 -14.37 -12.51
N TYR A 111 -8.06 -15.53 -11.90
CA TYR A 111 -8.02 -16.83 -12.54
C TYR A 111 -9.17 -17.71 -12.05
N ASP A 112 -9.56 -18.65 -12.88
CA ASP A 112 -10.57 -19.66 -12.54
C ASP A 112 -9.97 -20.70 -11.58
N ASN A 113 -10.60 -20.88 -10.41
CA ASN A 113 -10.10 -21.75 -9.34
C ASN A 113 -10.00 -23.24 -9.71
N THR A 114 -10.69 -23.67 -10.77
CA THR A 114 -10.72 -25.07 -11.19
C THR A 114 -9.73 -25.36 -12.31
N THR A 115 -9.65 -24.46 -13.27
CA THR A 115 -8.82 -24.62 -14.47
C THR A 115 -7.48 -23.90 -14.37
N PHE A 116 -7.36 -22.96 -13.41
CA PHE A 116 -6.21 -22.06 -13.25
C PHE A 116 -5.92 -21.22 -14.50
N MET A 117 -6.92 -21.05 -15.37
CA MET A 117 -6.82 -20.21 -16.54
C MET A 117 -7.16 -18.77 -16.18
N PRO A 118 -6.50 -17.75 -16.80
CA PRO A 118 -6.82 -16.35 -16.54
C PRO A 118 -8.27 -16.04 -16.93
N ILE A 119 -8.93 -15.26 -16.09
CA ILE A 119 -10.24 -14.67 -16.39
C ILE A 119 -10.00 -13.41 -17.20
N LEU A 120 -10.55 -13.37 -18.42
CA LEU A 120 -10.43 -12.20 -19.28
C LEU A 120 -11.52 -11.19 -18.97
N PHE A 121 -11.10 -9.96 -18.70
CA PHE A 121 -12.00 -8.82 -18.46
C PHE A 121 -12.01 -7.88 -19.67
N ASN A 122 -13.16 -7.21 -19.88
CA ASN A 122 -13.24 -6.14 -20.88
C ASN A 122 -12.50 -4.86 -20.44
N SER A 123 -12.25 -4.72 -19.14
CA SER A 123 -11.53 -3.62 -18.53
C SER A 123 -10.68 -4.16 -17.38
N TYR A 124 -9.45 -3.72 -17.27
CA TYR A 124 -8.55 -4.02 -16.16
C TYR A 124 -8.37 -2.84 -15.19
N LEU A 125 -9.07 -1.73 -15.45
CA LEU A 125 -9.05 -0.55 -14.59
C LEU A 125 -10.45 0.06 -14.49
N GLN A 126 -11.01 0.09 -13.30
CA GLN A 126 -12.32 0.67 -13.02
C GLN A 126 -12.21 1.79 -11.99
N VAL A 127 -13.14 2.74 -12.05
CA VAL A 127 -13.21 3.91 -11.18
C VAL A 127 -14.59 3.97 -10.53
N PHE A 128 -14.63 4.24 -9.24
CA PHE A 128 -15.83 4.38 -8.43
C PHE A 128 -15.79 5.70 -7.65
N ASN A 129 -16.94 6.18 -7.20
CA ASN A 129 -17.04 7.34 -6.33
C ASN A 129 -16.68 6.95 -4.88
N THR A 130 -15.83 7.72 -4.20
CA THR A 130 -15.47 7.44 -2.80
C THR A 130 -16.66 7.61 -1.85
N LEU A 131 -17.66 8.43 -2.21
CA LEU A 131 -18.82 8.72 -1.36
C LEU A 131 -19.64 7.46 -1.05
N ASP A 132 -20.03 6.71 -2.06
CA ASP A 132 -20.99 5.61 -1.99
C ASP A 132 -20.57 4.34 -2.74
N LEU A 133 -19.34 4.31 -3.27
CA LEU A 133 -18.79 3.26 -4.12
C LEU A 133 -19.59 3.00 -5.41
N SER A 134 -20.41 3.95 -5.84
CA SER A 134 -21.10 3.82 -7.13
C SER A 134 -20.09 3.81 -8.28
N PHE A 135 -20.34 2.96 -9.28
CA PHE A 135 -19.52 2.91 -10.48
C PHE A 135 -19.51 4.26 -11.19
N TYR A 136 -18.34 4.75 -11.51
CA TYR A 136 -18.14 6.00 -12.25
C TYR A 136 -17.83 5.74 -13.71
N MET A 137 -16.74 4.99 -14.00
CA MET A 137 -16.33 4.63 -15.34
C MET A 137 -15.33 3.48 -15.35
N GLU A 138 -14.98 3.01 -16.52
CA GLU A 138 -13.87 2.09 -16.73
C GLU A 138 -13.06 2.47 -17.98
N LEU A 139 -11.79 2.10 -17.96
CA LEU A 139 -10.94 2.10 -19.16
C LEU A 139 -10.92 0.66 -19.71
N ASP A 140 -11.57 0.48 -20.85
CA ASP A 140 -11.64 -0.83 -21.50
C ASP A 140 -10.31 -1.22 -22.15
N THR A 141 -10.19 -2.45 -22.63
CA THR A 141 -8.96 -2.96 -23.25
C THR A 141 -8.63 -2.32 -24.62
N VAL A 142 -9.47 -1.43 -25.13
CA VAL A 142 -9.22 -0.65 -26.35
C VAL A 142 -8.65 0.72 -26.01
N THR A 143 -9.16 1.33 -24.95
CA THR A 143 -8.84 2.70 -24.52
C THR A 143 -7.98 2.74 -23.25
N GLY A 144 -7.66 1.60 -22.64
CA GLY A 144 -6.90 1.44 -21.42
C GLY A 144 -5.95 0.24 -21.46
N PRO A 145 -5.54 -0.25 -20.29
CA PRO A 145 -4.67 -1.41 -20.16
C PRO A 145 -5.26 -2.66 -20.81
N LYS A 146 -4.46 -3.36 -21.63
CA LYS A 146 -4.91 -4.57 -22.35
C LYS A 146 -4.78 -5.85 -21.55
N TRP A 147 -4.05 -5.81 -20.44
CA TRP A 147 -3.71 -6.95 -19.61
C TRP A 147 -4.00 -6.67 -18.15
N SER A 148 -3.97 -7.71 -17.32
CA SER A 148 -4.19 -7.56 -15.89
C SER A 148 -3.19 -6.58 -15.27
N THR A 149 -3.73 -5.80 -14.33
CA THR A 149 -3.06 -4.71 -13.64
C THR A 149 -2.84 -5.06 -12.18
N GLN A 150 -1.85 -4.44 -11.55
CA GLN A 150 -1.45 -4.69 -10.17
C GLN A 150 -1.35 -3.36 -9.41
N ASN A 151 -0.38 -3.20 -8.53
CA ASN A 151 -0.17 -2.00 -7.73
C ASN A 151 -0.15 -0.72 -8.58
N MET A 152 -0.54 0.38 -7.96
CA MET A 152 -0.58 1.69 -8.58
C MET A 152 -0.30 2.79 -7.56
N ILE A 153 0.09 3.94 -8.07
CA ILE A 153 0.26 5.16 -7.29
C ILE A 153 -0.37 6.34 -8.02
N THR A 154 -0.83 7.33 -7.26
CA THR A 154 -1.28 8.63 -7.76
C THR A 154 -0.23 9.69 -7.43
N TYR A 155 0.07 10.56 -8.39
CA TYR A 155 0.92 11.72 -8.16
C TYR A 155 0.42 12.91 -9.00
N GLY A 156 -0.02 13.95 -8.33
CA GLY A 156 -0.74 15.05 -8.98
C GLY A 156 -2.03 14.55 -9.63
N ASP A 157 -2.17 14.82 -10.92
CA ASP A 157 -3.30 14.37 -11.73
C ASP A 157 -2.99 13.07 -12.51
N ASP A 158 -1.84 12.46 -12.30
CA ASP A 158 -1.46 11.22 -12.98
C ASP A 158 -1.61 10.01 -12.07
N LEU A 159 -2.13 8.91 -12.62
CA LEU A 159 -2.07 7.57 -12.07
C LEU A 159 -1.05 6.75 -12.84
N TYR A 160 -0.16 6.11 -12.12
CA TYR A 160 0.81 5.15 -12.65
C TYR A 160 0.41 3.74 -12.20
N VAL A 161 0.14 2.85 -13.13
CA VAL A 161 -0.35 1.49 -12.85
C VAL A 161 0.60 0.44 -13.42
N ALA A 162 1.02 -0.50 -12.58
CA ALA A 162 1.78 -1.67 -13.00
C ALA A 162 0.89 -2.62 -13.82
N ILE A 163 1.36 -3.01 -15.00
CA ILE A 163 0.68 -3.94 -15.89
C ILE A 163 1.58 -5.16 -16.01
N ASN A 164 1.26 -6.19 -15.26
CA ASN A 164 2.08 -7.38 -15.13
C ASN A 164 1.56 -8.58 -15.92
N ASN A 165 0.25 -8.64 -16.21
CA ASN A 165 -0.42 -9.82 -16.76
C ASN A 165 -0.09 -11.11 -15.97
N GLY A 166 0.01 -11.01 -14.65
CA GLY A 166 0.56 -12.05 -13.78
C GLY A 166 -0.29 -13.31 -13.67
N PHE A 167 -1.52 -13.32 -14.21
CA PHE A 167 -2.41 -14.48 -14.23
C PHE A 167 -2.27 -15.32 -15.52
N GLU A 168 -1.49 -14.88 -16.50
CA GLU A 168 -1.24 -15.60 -17.75
C GLU A 168 0.23 -16.00 -17.85
N TRP A 169 0.56 -17.16 -17.29
CA TRP A 169 1.92 -17.66 -17.18
C TRP A 169 2.57 -17.83 -18.56
N GLY A 170 3.79 -17.31 -18.68
CA GLY A 170 4.54 -17.28 -19.93
C GLY A 170 4.19 -16.10 -20.84
N ASN A 171 3.24 -15.25 -20.46
CA ASN A 171 2.87 -14.02 -21.17
C ASN A 171 2.92 -12.79 -20.27
N GLU A 172 3.73 -12.84 -19.21
CA GLU A 172 3.93 -11.72 -18.29
C GLU A 172 4.39 -10.47 -19.02
N LYS A 173 3.88 -9.33 -18.60
CA LYS A 173 4.23 -7.99 -19.12
C LYS A 173 5.09 -7.24 -18.12
N GLY A 174 5.80 -6.24 -18.60
CA GLY A 174 6.60 -5.33 -17.79
C GLY A 174 6.33 -3.89 -18.22
N LEU A 175 5.18 -3.33 -17.84
CA LEU A 175 4.76 -2.01 -18.26
C LEU A 175 4.28 -1.18 -17.06
N ILE A 176 4.46 0.14 -17.14
CA ILE A 176 3.76 1.11 -16.30
C ILE A 176 2.82 1.91 -17.20
N GLY A 177 1.53 1.73 -17.01
CA GLY A 177 0.50 2.53 -17.68
C GLY A 177 0.36 3.90 -17.02
N ILE A 178 0.07 4.93 -17.80
CA ILE A 178 -0.17 6.29 -17.31
C ILE A 178 -1.58 6.72 -17.67
N VAL A 179 -2.32 7.18 -16.67
CA VAL A 179 -3.68 7.72 -16.82
C VAL A 179 -3.69 9.16 -16.31
N ASP A 180 -4.14 10.09 -17.15
CA ASP A 180 -4.52 11.42 -16.71
C ASP A 180 -5.89 11.33 -16.01
N MET A 181 -5.89 11.49 -14.71
CA MET A 181 -7.07 11.36 -13.86
C MET A 181 -8.03 12.53 -14.01
N SER A 182 -7.55 13.71 -14.43
CA SER A 182 -8.40 14.89 -14.64
C SER A 182 -9.31 14.72 -15.86
N SER A 183 -8.81 14.09 -16.91
CA SER A 183 -9.56 13.76 -18.13
C SER A 183 -10.03 12.30 -18.20
N MET A 184 -9.62 11.46 -17.25
CA MET A 184 -9.85 10.01 -17.24
C MET A 184 -9.38 9.35 -18.55
N THR A 185 -8.21 9.75 -19.02
CA THR A 185 -7.66 9.29 -20.29
C THR A 185 -6.38 8.48 -20.08
N TYR A 186 -6.33 7.29 -20.67
CA TYR A 186 -5.10 6.50 -20.75
C TYR A 186 -4.15 7.14 -21.76
N LEU A 187 -2.98 7.56 -21.30
CA LEU A 187 -2.05 8.34 -22.11
C LEU A 187 -1.10 7.45 -22.91
N ASN A 188 -0.33 6.63 -22.20
CA ASN A 188 0.69 5.75 -22.77
C ASN A 188 1.14 4.68 -21.78
N GLU A 189 2.11 3.86 -22.20
CA GLU A 189 2.78 2.85 -21.41
C GLU A 189 4.29 3.07 -21.43
N ILE A 190 4.96 2.90 -20.30
CA ILE A 190 6.41 2.86 -20.19
C ILE A 190 6.82 1.39 -20.16
N ASP A 191 7.61 0.98 -21.14
CA ASP A 191 8.16 -0.39 -21.20
C ASP A 191 9.37 -0.50 -20.25
N LEU A 192 9.32 -1.45 -19.34
CA LEU A 192 10.41 -1.74 -18.39
C LEU A 192 11.50 -2.63 -18.99
N GLY A 193 11.33 -3.04 -20.23
CA GLY A 193 12.27 -3.90 -20.95
C GLY A 193 12.12 -5.40 -20.64
N PRO A 194 12.94 -6.23 -21.30
CA PRO A 194 12.79 -7.70 -21.21
C PRO A 194 13.04 -8.26 -19.80
N ASP A 195 13.82 -7.58 -18.98
CA ASP A 195 14.09 -7.95 -17.61
C ASP A 195 13.09 -7.35 -16.61
N GLY A 196 12.24 -6.40 -17.02
CA GLY A 196 11.25 -5.72 -16.17
C GLY A 196 9.88 -6.40 -16.12
N LYS A 197 9.77 -7.67 -16.50
CA LYS A 197 8.50 -8.40 -16.52
C LYS A 197 7.94 -8.64 -15.14
N ASN A 198 6.62 -8.71 -15.07
CA ASN A 198 5.84 -9.01 -13.87
C ASN A 198 6.18 -8.05 -12.71
N PRO A 199 6.01 -6.71 -12.93
CA PRO A 199 6.22 -5.72 -11.88
C PRO A 199 5.21 -5.92 -10.75
N ASP A 200 5.73 -5.89 -9.54
CA ASP A 200 4.98 -6.00 -8.31
C ASP A 200 5.52 -5.00 -7.28
N ASN A 201 4.78 -4.71 -6.22
CA ASN A 201 5.18 -3.79 -5.15
C ASN A 201 5.74 -2.46 -5.66
N VAL A 202 4.87 -1.63 -6.23
CA VAL A 202 5.22 -0.29 -6.72
C VAL A 202 5.48 0.64 -5.54
N VAL A 203 6.67 1.23 -5.48
CA VAL A 203 7.04 2.25 -4.50
C VAL A 203 7.45 3.56 -5.18
N PHE A 204 7.28 4.70 -4.50
CA PHE A 204 7.53 6.02 -5.05
C PHE A 204 8.31 6.90 -4.09
N ASP A 205 9.37 7.56 -4.58
CA ASP A 205 10.24 8.43 -3.78
C ASP A 205 9.96 9.94 -3.95
N GLY A 206 8.86 10.29 -4.62
CA GLY A 206 8.51 11.67 -4.98
C GLY A 206 9.01 12.12 -6.35
N THR A 207 9.85 11.31 -7.01
CA THR A 207 10.45 11.62 -8.32
C THR A 207 10.46 10.41 -9.25
N ASN A 208 10.71 9.24 -8.69
CA ASN A 208 10.81 7.99 -9.42
C ASN A 208 9.88 6.94 -8.87
N ILE A 209 9.36 6.12 -9.76
CA ILE A 209 8.67 4.88 -9.44
C ILE A 209 9.69 3.74 -9.47
N TYR A 210 9.57 2.84 -8.50
CA TYR A 210 10.35 1.61 -8.47
C TYR A 210 9.42 0.41 -8.41
N THR A 211 9.79 -0.65 -9.12
CA THR A 211 9.10 -1.93 -9.05
C THR A 211 10.09 -3.05 -8.78
N VAL A 212 9.75 -3.96 -7.88
CA VAL A 212 10.43 -5.26 -7.81
C VAL A 212 9.71 -6.21 -8.75
N ASN A 213 10.42 -6.76 -9.72
CA ASN A 213 9.84 -7.54 -10.80
C ASN A 213 10.12 -9.02 -10.58
N ASN A 214 9.08 -9.84 -10.58
CA ASN A 214 9.17 -11.29 -10.40
C ASN A 214 9.50 -12.05 -11.71
N LYS A 215 9.61 -11.33 -12.82
CA LYS A 215 9.91 -11.85 -14.15
C LYS A 215 8.95 -12.98 -14.53
N ASP A 216 9.50 -14.14 -14.82
CA ASP A 216 8.79 -15.39 -15.10
C ASP A 216 8.98 -16.40 -13.94
N PHE A 217 9.17 -15.90 -12.72
CA PHE A 217 9.50 -16.65 -11.50
C PHE A 217 10.85 -17.38 -11.56
N SER A 218 11.70 -17.08 -12.54
CA SER A 218 13.06 -17.65 -12.68
C SER A 218 14.18 -16.66 -12.31
N GLY A 219 13.83 -15.46 -11.90
CA GLY A 219 14.76 -14.40 -11.50
C GLY A 219 14.04 -13.16 -11.04
N ALA A 220 14.80 -12.15 -10.66
CA ALA A 220 14.29 -10.87 -10.20
C ALA A 220 14.99 -9.70 -10.88
N SER A 221 14.33 -8.56 -10.88
CA SER A 221 14.94 -7.29 -11.23
C SER A 221 14.27 -6.15 -10.46
N ILE A 222 14.92 -5.00 -10.43
CA ILE A 222 14.32 -3.76 -9.94
C ILE A 222 14.32 -2.77 -11.09
N SER A 223 13.15 -2.23 -11.42
CA SER A 223 13.01 -1.16 -12.40
C SER A 223 12.86 0.19 -11.70
N LYS A 224 13.49 1.21 -12.27
CA LYS A 224 13.35 2.62 -11.92
C LYS A 224 12.74 3.34 -13.09
N VAL A 225 11.69 4.11 -12.86
CA VAL A 225 11.01 4.97 -13.85
C VAL A 225 11.07 6.40 -13.36
N ASP A 226 11.70 7.28 -14.14
CA ASP A 226 11.65 8.73 -13.92
C ASP A 226 10.34 9.28 -14.48
N ILE A 227 9.45 9.74 -13.60
CA ILE A 227 8.13 10.22 -14.01
C ILE A 227 8.17 11.52 -14.80
N SER A 228 9.24 12.32 -14.68
CA SER A 228 9.34 13.61 -15.37
C SER A 228 9.53 13.50 -16.88
N ASN A 229 10.08 12.37 -17.34
CA ASN A 229 10.42 12.16 -18.76
C ASN A 229 10.03 10.78 -19.29
N GLY A 230 9.50 9.89 -18.43
CA GLY A 230 9.07 8.54 -18.79
C GLY A 230 10.22 7.58 -19.12
N SER A 231 11.47 7.90 -18.77
CA SER A 231 12.57 6.97 -18.98
C SER A 231 12.57 5.86 -17.95
N SER A 232 12.89 4.64 -18.37
CA SER A 232 13.00 3.47 -17.50
C SER A 232 14.41 2.88 -17.53
N LEU A 233 14.85 2.34 -16.41
CA LEU A 233 16.09 1.58 -16.30
C LEU A 233 15.86 0.38 -15.37
N THR A 234 16.11 -0.82 -15.88
CA THR A 234 15.94 -2.07 -15.14
C THR A 234 17.29 -2.69 -14.81
N THR A 235 17.50 -2.97 -13.52
CA THR A 235 18.67 -3.67 -13.02
C THR A 235 18.31 -5.13 -12.75
N ASN A 236 18.97 -6.03 -13.45
CA ASN A 236 18.74 -7.46 -13.32
C ASN A 236 19.43 -7.99 -12.03
N MET A 237 18.66 -8.68 -11.19
CA MET A 237 19.10 -9.32 -9.95
C MET A 237 19.27 -10.82 -10.20
N SER A 238 20.20 -11.18 -11.09
CA SER A 238 20.25 -12.48 -11.81
C SER A 238 20.44 -13.72 -10.96
N THR A 239 20.81 -13.60 -9.70
CA THR A 239 21.06 -14.77 -8.85
C THR A 239 19.89 -15.14 -7.95
N ILE A 240 18.76 -14.45 -8.05
CA ILE A 240 17.74 -14.46 -7.03
C ILE A 240 16.37 -14.65 -7.67
N ASN A 241 15.66 -15.70 -7.22
CA ASN A 241 14.25 -15.92 -7.58
C ASN A 241 13.37 -15.24 -6.53
N THR A 242 12.62 -14.22 -6.92
CA THR A 242 11.75 -13.48 -6.00
C THR A 242 10.45 -14.20 -5.66
N GLY A 243 9.96 -15.08 -6.49
CA GLY A 243 8.61 -15.62 -6.30
C GLY A 243 7.60 -14.50 -6.06
N CYS A 244 6.88 -14.55 -4.94
CA CYS A 244 6.01 -13.47 -4.46
C CYS A 244 6.76 -12.63 -3.40
N GLY A 245 7.88 -12.01 -3.79
CA GLY A 245 8.69 -11.20 -2.88
C GLY A 245 7.99 -9.91 -2.47
N THR A 246 8.42 -9.32 -1.35
CA THR A 246 7.87 -8.08 -0.81
C THR A 246 8.90 -6.97 -0.76
N SER A 247 8.45 -5.71 -0.80
CA SER A 247 9.34 -4.55 -0.75
C SER A 247 8.66 -3.31 -0.18
N CYS A 248 9.47 -2.41 0.39
CA CYS A 248 9.02 -1.08 0.81
C CYS A 248 10.12 -0.04 0.58
N LEU A 249 9.74 1.23 0.59
CA LEU A 249 10.69 2.35 0.59
C LEU A 249 10.93 2.77 2.05
N ARG A 250 12.21 2.85 2.45
CA ARG A 250 12.63 3.29 3.77
C ARG A 250 13.96 4.03 3.68
N ASP A 251 14.04 5.23 4.26
CA ASP A 251 15.25 6.07 4.23
C ASP A 251 15.83 6.28 2.82
N GLY A 252 14.96 6.39 1.81
CA GLY A 252 15.35 6.55 0.42
C GLY A 252 16.01 5.31 -0.20
N LYS A 253 15.87 4.14 0.45
CA LYS A 253 16.33 2.83 -0.03
C LYS A 253 15.14 1.90 -0.24
N ILE A 254 15.28 0.96 -1.14
CA ILE A 254 14.29 -0.09 -1.33
C ILE A 254 14.72 -1.29 -0.48
N ASN A 255 13.95 -1.55 0.57
CA ASN A 255 14.06 -2.78 1.31
C ASN A 255 13.25 -3.86 0.60
N TYR A 256 13.83 -5.02 0.36
CA TYR A 256 13.15 -6.12 -0.31
C TYR A 256 13.61 -7.48 0.22
N GLN A 257 12.73 -8.45 0.13
CA GLN A 257 13.05 -9.84 0.41
C GLN A 257 12.60 -10.70 -0.76
N ILE A 258 13.25 -11.83 -0.88
CA ILE A 258 12.97 -12.81 -1.91
C ILE A 258 12.20 -13.94 -1.28
N SER A 259 11.14 -14.39 -1.93
CA SER A 259 10.30 -15.49 -1.44
C SER A 259 11.16 -16.72 -1.13
N GLY A 260 11.05 -17.22 0.11
CA GLY A 260 11.83 -18.36 0.59
C GLY A 260 13.24 -18.03 1.06
N ASP A 261 13.68 -16.78 0.97
CA ASP A 261 14.90 -16.30 1.62
C ASP A 261 14.61 -15.81 3.04
N THR A 262 15.64 -15.75 3.87
CA THR A 262 15.57 -15.21 5.24
C THR A 262 16.36 -13.93 5.40
N GLU A 263 17.02 -13.47 4.33
CA GLU A 263 17.78 -12.22 4.31
C GLU A 263 16.91 -11.08 3.79
N LEU A 264 16.85 -9.97 4.52
CA LEU A 264 16.30 -8.71 4.05
C LEU A 264 17.44 -7.89 3.42
N TYR A 265 17.18 -7.35 2.24
CA TYR A 265 18.14 -6.59 1.47
C TYR A 265 17.74 -5.12 1.40
N GLU A 266 18.75 -4.26 1.42
CA GLU A 266 18.64 -2.84 1.12
C GLU A 266 19.27 -2.55 -0.24
N TRP A 267 18.53 -1.96 -1.15
CA TRP A 267 18.97 -1.58 -2.48
C TRP A 267 19.04 -0.06 -2.64
N ASP A 268 20.16 0.42 -3.17
CA ASP A 268 20.40 1.85 -3.38
C ASP A 268 19.88 2.29 -4.76
N PRO A 269 18.81 3.11 -4.83
CA PRO A 269 18.22 3.55 -6.09
C PRO A 269 19.08 4.59 -6.85
N VAL A 270 20.12 5.13 -6.22
CA VAL A 270 21.08 6.03 -6.87
C VAL A 270 22.20 5.25 -7.54
N LEU A 271 22.73 4.26 -6.85
CA LEU A 271 23.83 3.43 -7.36
C LEU A 271 23.35 2.31 -8.27
N MET A 272 22.11 1.86 -8.10
CA MET A 272 21.46 0.78 -8.87
C MET A 272 22.35 -0.48 -9.00
N PRO A 273 22.82 -1.05 -7.89
CA PRO A 273 23.72 -2.21 -7.93
C PRO A 273 22.96 -3.46 -8.38
N SER A 274 23.69 -4.46 -8.90
CA SER A 274 23.11 -5.75 -9.31
C SER A 274 22.69 -6.65 -8.15
N SER A 275 22.93 -6.24 -6.91
CA SER A 275 22.49 -6.90 -5.68
C SER A 275 22.30 -5.88 -4.57
N GLY A 276 21.31 -6.07 -3.71
CA GLY A 276 21.20 -5.34 -2.45
C GLY A 276 22.28 -5.73 -1.45
N ILE A 277 22.37 -4.95 -0.39
CA ILE A 277 23.21 -5.25 0.77
C ILE A 277 22.28 -5.93 1.79
N SER A 278 22.67 -7.12 2.29
CA SER A 278 21.97 -7.77 3.39
C SER A 278 22.03 -6.89 4.64
N ILE A 279 20.88 -6.63 5.24
CA ILE A 279 20.75 -5.89 6.50
C ILE A 279 20.40 -6.82 7.67
N GLY A 280 20.47 -8.13 7.45
CA GLY A 280 20.18 -9.17 8.43
C GLY A 280 18.74 -9.65 8.37
N PHE A 281 18.25 -10.14 9.46
CA PHE A 281 17.01 -10.89 9.68
C PHE A 281 17.15 -12.36 9.29
N SER A 282 16.42 -13.21 10.02
CA SER A 282 16.47 -14.66 9.83
C SER A 282 15.07 -15.26 9.62
N GLU A 283 14.14 -14.44 9.12
CA GLU A 283 12.76 -14.82 8.89
C GLU A 283 12.35 -14.53 7.45
N ASN A 284 11.44 -15.34 6.93
CA ASN A 284 10.80 -15.08 5.66
C ASN A 284 9.59 -14.17 5.86
N PHE A 285 9.64 -12.99 5.27
CA PHE A 285 8.57 -12.00 5.35
C PHE A 285 7.60 -12.13 4.18
N TYR A 286 6.36 -11.72 4.42
CA TYR A 286 5.29 -11.74 3.43
C TYR A 286 4.92 -10.32 2.96
N ASP A 287 4.86 -9.37 3.88
CA ASP A 287 4.67 -7.95 3.58
C ASP A 287 5.65 -7.10 4.40
N LEU A 288 6.05 -5.97 3.84
CA LEU A 288 6.91 -4.97 4.46
C LEU A 288 6.25 -3.60 4.37
N ALA A 289 6.10 -2.93 5.50
CA ALA A 289 5.56 -1.58 5.56
C ALA A 289 6.40 -0.69 6.46
N THR A 290 6.58 0.56 6.06
CA THR A 290 7.35 1.56 6.82
C THR A 290 6.41 2.52 7.54
N ASP A 291 6.53 2.59 8.86
CA ASP A 291 6.01 3.71 9.65
C ASP A 291 6.94 4.91 9.45
N GLU A 292 6.51 5.85 8.62
CA GLU A 292 7.31 7.03 8.28
C GLU A 292 7.45 8.02 9.45
N ILE A 293 6.55 7.97 10.44
CA ILE A 293 6.58 8.86 11.60
C ILE A 293 7.73 8.50 12.54
N ASN A 294 7.88 7.20 12.82
CA ASN A 294 8.88 6.69 13.76
C ASN A 294 10.08 6.02 13.05
N ASN A 295 10.03 5.89 11.72
CA ASN A 295 10.97 5.16 10.90
C ASN A 295 11.11 3.69 11.33
N TYR A 296 9.98 3.05 11.67
CA TYR A 296 9.94 1.64 12.02
C TYR A 296 9.55 0.81 10.80
N LEU A 297 10.17 -0.37 10.69
CA LEU A 297 9.77 -1.39 9.73
C LEU A 297 8.83 -2.38 10.41
N TYR A 298 7.66 -2.57 9.82
CA TYR A 298 6.71 -3.62 10.16
C TYR A 298 6.83 -4.71 9.09
N ALA A 299 7.14 -5.92 9.51
CA ALA A 299 7.39 -7.05 8.62
C ALA A 299 6.51 -8.23 9.02
N SER A 300 5.62 -8.63 8.14
CA SER A 300 4.72 -9.75 8.38
C SER A 300 5.39 -11.08 8.09
N SER A 301 5.04 -12.11 8.85
CA SER A 301 5.51 -13.48 8.67
C SER A 301 4.34 -14.45 8.67
N THR A 302 4.33 -15.43 7.78
CA THR A 302 3.27 -16.43 7.64
C THR A 302 3.80 -17.77 7.15
N ASP A 303 3.12 -18.85 7.54
CA ASP A 303 3.24 -20.19 6.96
C ASP A 303 2.03 -20.56 6.08
N TRP A 304 1.17 -19.58 5.78
CA TRP A 304 -0.06 -19.66 4.97
C TRP A 304 -1.20 -20.48 5.59
N ALA A 305 -1.02 -21.07 6.75
CA ALA A 305 -1.98 -21.99 7.35
C ALA A 305 -2.32 -21.66 8.81
N SER A 306 -1.38 -21.10 9.56
CA SER A 306 -1.57 -20.71 10.96
C SER A 306 -1.57 -19.18 11.13
N TYR A 307 -1.86 -18.72 12.33
CA TYR A 307 -1.81 -17.30 12.67
C TYR A 307 -0.39 -16.73 12.41
N GLY A 308 -0.36 -15.62 11.71
CA GLY A 308 0.87 -14.89 11.40
C GLY A 308 1.34 -13.98 12.53
N PHE A 309 2.46 -13.33 12.28
CA PHE A 309 3.07 -12.35 13.16
C PHE A 309 3.46 -11.11 12.39
N ILE A 310 3.42 -9.96 13.06
CA ILE A 310 4.07 -8.75 12.61
C ILE A 310 5.25 -8.50 13.53
N ASN A 311 6.45 -8.46 12.95
CA ASN A 311 7.68 -8.09 13.64
C ASN A 311 7.95 -6.60 13.41
N ILE A 312 8.38 -5.90 14.45
CA ILE A 312 8.64 -4.46 14.43
C ILE A 312 10.13 -4.26 14.65
N TYR A 313 10.77 -3.52 13.75
CA TYR A 313 12.17 -3.17 13.83
C TYR A 313 12.32 -1.65 13.83
N ASN A 314 13.20 -1.12 14.68
CA ASN A 314 13.46 0.31 14.76
C ASN A 314 14.31 0.82 13.58
N SER A 315 14.65 2.12 13.59
CA SER A 315 15.48 2.76 12.57
C SER A 315 16.89 2.15 12.40
N ASP A 316 17.40 1.50 13.43
CA ASP A 316 18.71 0.82 13.41
C ASP A 316 18.59 -0.67 13.03
N ASN A 317 17.44 -1.11 12.53
CA ASN A 317 17.12 -2.51 12.22
C ASN A 317 17.21 -3.45 13.44
N ILE A 318 17.01 -2.90 14.64
CA ILE A 318 16.96 -3.70 15.87
C ILE A 318 15.51 -4.09 16.15
N PHE A 319 15.28 -5.37 16.43
CA PHE A 319 13.97 -5.87 16.84
C PHE A 319 13.45 -5.09 18.05
N SER A 320 12.27 -4.52 17.92
CA SER A 320 11.60 -3.69 18.92
C SER A 320 10.41 -4.38 19.58
N GLY A 321 9.74 -5.29 18.86
CA GLY A 321 8.58 -6.00 19.37
C GLY A 321 7.89 -6.80 18.27
N SER A 322 6.89 -7.58 18.65
CA SER A 322 6.04 -8.32 17.72
C SER A 322 4.65 -8.55 18.29
N PHE A 323 3.68 -8.78 17.42
CA PHE A 323 2.33 -9.21 17.82
C PHE A 323 1.81 -10.27 16.85
N SER A 324 0.97 -11.17 17.39
CA SER A 324 0.26 -12.16 16.59
C SER A 324 -0.96 -11.53 15.93
N CYS A 325 -1.23 -11.92 14.69
CA CYS A 325 -2.36 -11.41 13.89
C CYS A 325 -3.14 -12.56 13.24
N GLY A 326 -3.91 -12.29 12.18
CA GLY A 326 -4.64 -13.33 11.45
C GLY A 326 -3.74 -14.17 10.54
N ILE A 327 -4.36 -15.02 9.72
CA ILE A 327 -3.63 -15.89 8.76
C ILE A 327 -3.26 -15.08 7.52
N SER A 328 -2.01 -15.20 7.08
CA SER A 328 -1.46 -14.54 5.88
C SER A 328 -1.67 -13.02 5.94
N PRO A 329 -1.00 -12.29 6.86
CA PRO A 329 -1.07 -10.84 6.96
C PRO A 329 -0.36 -10.21 5.74
N GLY A 330 -1.15 -9.84 4.71
CA GLY A 330 -0.67 -9.46 3.38
C GLY A 330 -0.65 -7.96 3.12
N THR A 331 -1.24 -7.13 3.99
CA THR A 331 -1.19 -5.67 3.85
C THR A 331 -1.17 -5.00 5.22
N ILE A 332 -0.26 -4.07 5.40
CA ILE A 332 -0.09 -3.29 6.64
C ILE A 332 -0.21 -1.81 6.28
N VAL A 333 -1.13 -1.09 6.93
CA VAL A 333 -1.30 0.36 6.73
C VAL A 333 -1.37 1.10 8.07
N PHE A 334 -0.94 2.36 8.07
CA PHE A 334 -0.80 3.19 9.28
C PHE A 334 -1.86 4.29 9.29
N ASP A 335 -2.71 4.31 10.31
CA ASP A 335 -3.56 5.46 10.62
C ASP A 335 -2.74 6.50 11.37
N THR A 336 -2.23 7.48 10.64
CA THR A 336 -1.46 8.59 11.20
C THR A 336 -2.37 9.77 11.51
N ARG A 337 -2.18 10.37 12.69
CA ARG A 337 -2.96 11.52 13.16
C ARG A 337 -2.04 12.58 13.74
N SER A 338 -2.51 13.83 13.71
CA SER A 338 -1.82 14.93 14.36
C SER A 338 -2.46 15.22 15.70
N THR A 339 -1.64 15.49 16.73
CA THR A 339 -2.16 15.97 18.00
C THR A 339 -2.83 17.33 17.79
N SER A 340 -4.07 17.48 18.26
CA SER A 340 -4.71 18.80 18.25
C SER A 340 -3.96 19.76 19.15
N VAL A 341 -3.52 20.90 18.59
CA VAL A 341 -2.97 21.98 19.39
C VAL A 341 -4.12 22.66 20.12
N GLY A 342 -4.47 22.14 21.30
CA GLY A 342 -5.42 22.83 22.18
C GLY A 342 -4.78 24.11 22.68
N ILE A 343 -5.34 25.27 22.34
CA ILE A 343 -5.10 26.47 23.09
C ILE A 343 -5.74 26.23 24.47
N THR A 344 -4.96 25.77 25.44
CA THR A 344 -5.41 25.72 26.83
C THR A 344 -5.78 27.14 27.19
N ASN A 345 -7.04 27.38 27.54
CA ASN A 345 -7.55 28.64 28.00
C ASN A 345 -6.56 29.22 29.02
N ILE A 346 -5.92 30.32 28.66
CA ILE A 346 -5.21 31.15 29.63
C ILE A 346 -6.27 31.68 30.57
N THR A 347 -6.50 30.99 31.69
CA THR A 347 -7.26 31.56 32.79
C THR A 347 -6.54 32.82 33.23
N SER A 348 -7.15 33.94 32.93
CA SER A 348 -6.69 35.26 33.27
C SER A 348 -6.56 35.41 34.79
N GLN A 349 -5.39 35.14 35.33
CA GLN A 349 -4.95 35.71 36.57
C GLN A 349 -3.56 36.32 36.34
N ASN A 350 -3.53 37.61 36.17
CA ASN A 350 -2.45 38.57 35.93
C ASN A 350 -2.38 39.07 34.49
N ILE A 351 -3.31 39.97 34.15
CA ILE A 351 -3.12 40.90 33.04
C ILE A 351 -2.02 41.87 33.47
N LEU A 352 -0.78 41.55 33.06
CA LEU A 352 0.22 42.62 32.94
C LEU A 352 -0.21 43.47 31.75
N GLU A 353 -0.35 44.79 31.96
CA GLU A 353 -0.63 45.76 30.90
C GLU A 353 0.41 45.62 29.80
N GLY A 354 0.07 44.90 28.71
CA GLY A 354 0.86 44.69 27.51
C GLY A 354 0.09 45.20 26.30
N THR A 355 0.78 45.81 25.38
CA THR A 355 0.20 46.20 24.10
C THR A 355 0.18 44.97 23.19
N ILE A 356 -1.00 44.55 22.70
CA ILE A 356 -1.19 43.45 21.80
C ILE A 356 -1.07 43.94 20.35
N TYR A 357 -0.32 43.23 19.51
CA TYR A 357 -0.17 43.49 18.08
C TYR A 357 -0.65 42.26 17.30
N ASP A 358 -1.23 42.48 16.11
CA ASP A 358 -1.50 41.39 15.16
C ASP A 358 -0.19 40.86 14.52
N MET A 359 -0.31 39.84 13.74
CA MET A 359 0.82 39.20 13.05
C MET A 359 1.53 40.13 12.03
N PHE A 360 0.95 41.28 11.70
CA PHE A 360 1.53 42.32 10.82
C PHE A 360 2.09 43.50 11.60
N GLY A 361 2.13 43.42 12.94
CA GLY A 361 2.67 44.46 13.81
C GLY A 361 1.70 45.64 14.08
N LYS A 362 0.41 45.49 13.80
CA LYS A 362 -0.61 46.52 14.09
C LYS A 362 -1.13 46.32 15.51
N LYS A 363 -1.12 47.41 16.27
CA LYS A 363 -1.62 47.45 17.65
C LYS A 363 -3.12 47.16 17.70
N LEU A 364 -3.52 46.19 18.49
CA LEU A 364 -4.93 45.86 18.76
C LEU A 364 -5.41 46.60 20.01
N ASN A 365 -6.58 47.23 19.94
CA ASN A 365 -7.14 48.02 21.03
C ASN A 365 -8.06 47.24 21.98
N SER A 366 -8.48 46.02 21.60
CA SER A 366 -9.22 45.05 22.43
C SER A 366 -9.29 43.71 21.71
N LEU A 367 -9.45 42.62 22.47
CA LEU A 367 -9.92 41.35 21.93
C LEU A 367 -11.46 41.43 21.91
N GLU A 368 -12.08 41.56 20.74
CA GLU A 368 -13.50 41.26 20.53
C GLU A 368 -13.67 39.80 20.13
#